data_6fe6dd2bd5c471f7984306f7107d6ca4
#
_entry.id   6fe6dd2bd5c471f7984306f7107d6ca4
#
_cell.length_a   1.000
_cell.length_b   1.000
_cell.length_c   1.000
_cell.angle_alpha   90.00
_cell.angle_beta   90.00
_cell.angle_gamma   90.00
#
_symmetry.space_group_name_H-M   'P 1'
#
loop_
_entity.id
_entity.type
_entity.pdbx_description
1 polymer ?
#
loop_
_entity_poly.entity_id
_entity_poly.type
_entity_poly.pdbx_seq_one_letter_code
_entity_poly.pdbx_strand_id
1 'polypeptide(L)'
;YVLLPGNYEPPASPTPALSPSPTVTITPSVSATSAPTPSPTPYVKPIPTRIYFTEAEVMADIVPVGIIEEGEGQGQMDTVDDPDLAAWYEPGPAPGEEGNAILNGHKSWQGKIGRFSVLWDMEIGDEIAIAFEDGSVQYFYAVSVDFYPYDNVPNEVMDLSGESRVTLITCYGDFDHAAGTSSERCVVVCQSAEAIAAKQAD
;
A
#
# COMPACT_ATOMS: atom_id res chain seq x y z
N TYR A 1 60.91 14.16 -34.33
CA TYR A 1 61.46 15.30 -35.04
C TYR A 1 60.46 16.47 -34.94
N VAL A 2 60.81 17.42 -34.17
CA VAL A 2 60.68 18.85 -34.07
C VAL A 2 60.33 19.56 -35.39
N LEU A 3 59.37 20.45 -35.35
CA LEU A 3 59.52 21.84 -35.80
C LEU A 3 58.29 22.71 -35.46
N LEU A 4 58.48 23.71 -34.60
CA LEU A 4 57.75 24.98 -34.53
C LEU A 4 58.49 25.94 -35.52
N PRO A 5 58.04 27.17 -35.82
CA PRO A 5 56.90 27.99 -35.34
C PRO A 5 56.19 28.75 -36.49
N GLY A 6 55.04 29.31 -36.23
CA GLY A 6 54.45 30.34 -37.07
C GLY A 6 53.80 31.40 -36.18
N ASN A 7 54.34 32.60 -36.22
CA ASN A 7 53.88 33.78 -35.52
C ASN A 7 52.46 34.15 -35.94
N TYR A 8 51.59 34.26 -34.99
CA TYR A 8 50.25 34.79 -35.16
C TYR A 8 50.18 36.19 -34.59
N GLU A 9 49.97 37.15 -35.46
CA GLU A 9 49.79 38.57 -35.15
C GLU A 9 48.28 38.84 -35.01
N PRO A 10 47.81 39.41 -33.90
CA PRO A 10 46.34 39.63 -33.71
C PRO A 10 45.91 40.88 -34.51
N PRO A 11 44.71 40.85 -35.10
CA PRO A 11 44.14 41.98 -35.82
C PRO A 11 43.73 43.10 -34.85
N ALA A 12 43.92 44.34 -35.32
CA ALA A 12 43.67 45.59 -34.58
C ALA A 12 42.19 45.73 -34.14
N SER A 13 42.02 46.21 -32.94
CA SER A 13 40.67 46.52 -32.35
C SER A 13 40.00 47.65 -33.15
N PRO A 14 38.72 47.50 -33.48
CA PRO A 14 37.90 48.58 -34.03
C PRO A 14 37.52 49.61 -32.97
N THR A 15 37.62 50.89 -33.32
CA THR A 15 37.19 52.06 -32.58
C THR A 15 35.69 51.99 -32.20
N PRO A 16 35.29 52.35 -30.99
CA PRO A 16 33.87 52.30 -30.59
C PRO A 16 33.07 53.41 -31.30
N ALA A 17 32.02 52.98 -32.04
CA ALA A 17 31.02 53.89 -32.56
C ALA A 17 30.04 54.28 -31.45
N LEU A 18 29.67 55.53 -31.36
CA LEU A 18 28.73 56.09 -30.42
C LEU A 18 27.33 55.44 -30.66
N SER A 19 26.84 54.69 -29.68
CA SER A 19 25.49 54.08 -29.66
C SER A 19 24.44 55.13 -29.34
N PRO A 20 23.30 55.19 -30.04
CA PRO A 20 22.19 56.06 -29.68
C PRO A 20 21.54 55.58 -28.38
N SER A 21 21.17 56.53 -27.55
CA SER A 21 20.47 56.37 -26.27
C SER A 21 19.16 55.57 -26.45
N PRO A 22 18.86 54.54 -25.64
CA PRO A 22 17.64 53.81 -25.76
C PRO A 22 16.44 54.66 -25.30
N THR A 23 15.50 54.84 -26.18
CA THR A 23 14.15 55.35 -25.85
C THR A 23 13.47 54.36 -24.97
N VAL A 24 13.12 54.74 -23.74
CA VAL A 24 12.36 53.90 -22.78
C VAL A 24 10.92 53.79 -23.27
N THR A 25 10.60 52.70 -23.92
CA THR A 25 9.23 52.31 -24.19
C THR A 25 8.64 51.64 -22.92
N ILE A 26 7.76 52.34 -22.23
CA ILE A 26 7.00 51.77 -21.11
C ILE A 26 5.98 50.77 -21.67
N THR A 27 6.31 49.50 -21.63
CA THR A 27 5.35 48.42 -21.89
C THR A 27 4.46 48.27 -20.65
N PRO A 28 3.13 48.31 -20.78
CA PRO A 28 2.25 48.07 -19.62
C PRO A 28 2.49 46.67 -19.09
N SER A 29 2.95 46.57 -17.84
CA SER A 29 3.05 45.34 -17.10
C SER A 29 1.64 44.83 -16.84
N VAL A 30 1.22 43.83 -17.56
CA VAL A 30 0.00 43.04 -17.21
C VAL A 30 0.31 42.27 -15.92
N SER A 31 -0.27 42.76 -14.82
CA SER A 31 -0.30 42.01 -13.55
C SER A 31 -0.92 40.66 -13.83
N ALA A 32 -0.13 39.61 -13.77
CA ALA A 32 -0.65 38.24 -13.81
C ALA A 32 -1.52 38.05 -12.54
N THR A 33 -2.84 38.02 -12.74
CA THR A 33 -3.76 37.58 -11.70
C THR A 33 -3.43 36.12 -11.41
N SER A 34 -2.93 35.82 -10.23
CA SER A 34 -2.70 34.44 -9.79
C SER A 34 -4.01 33.67 -9.84
N ALA A 35 -4.04 32.60 -10.61
CA ALA A 35 -5.18 31.67 -10.61
C ALA A 35 -5.39 31.17 -9.17
N PRO A 36 -6.66 30.99 -8.72
CA PRO A 36 -6.91 30.46 -7.39
C PRO A 36 -6.24 29.06 -7.28
N THR A 37 -5.41 28.88 -6.28
CA THR A 37 -4.87 27.58 -5.90
C THR A 37 -6.06 26.67 -5.58
N PRO A 38 -6.19 25.48 -6.20
CA PRO A 38 -7.28 24.58 -5.87
C PRO A 38 -7.23 24.28 -4.37
N SER A 39 -8.36 24.45 -3.69
CA SER A 39 -8.52 24.06 -2.29
C SER A 39 -8.28 22.54 -2.21
N PRO A 40 -7.48 22.03 -1.24
CA PRO A 40 -7.28 20.60 -1.10
C PRO A 40 -8.65 19.93 -0.89
N THR A 41 -8.95 18.93 -1.71
CA THR A 41 -10.11 18.07 -1.48
C THR A 41 -9.94 17.39 -0.13
N PRO A 42 -10.95 17.37 0.75
CA PRO A 42 -10.84 16.65 2.02
C PRO A 42 -10.50 15.18 1.75
N TYR A 43 -9.52 14.66 2.48
CA TYR A 43 -9.20 13.24 2.43
C TYR A 43 -10.40 12.44 2.94
N VAL A 44 -10.83 11.45 2.16
CA VAL A 44 -11.84 10.45 2.55
C VAL A 44 -11.16 9.10 2.49
N LYS A 45 -11.13 8.40 3.64
CA LYS A 45 -10.53 7.07 3.73
C LYS A 45 -11.28 6.09 2.84
N PRO A 46 -10.60 5.33 1.95
CA PRO A 46 -11.24 4.30 1.15
C PRO A 46 -11.78 3.18 2.05
N ILE A 47 -13.04 2.79 1.87
CA ILE A 47 -13.67 1.72 2.65
C ILE A 47 -13.69 0.45 1.80
N PRO A 48 -12.91 -0.60 2.15
CA PRO A 48 -12.95 -1.87 1.46
C PRO A 48 -14.27 -2.60 1.78
N THR A 49 -14.90 -3.19 0.77
CA THR A 49 -16.20 -3.86 0.89
C THR A 49 -16.14 -5.34 0.56
N ARG A 50 -15.20 -5.77 -0.26
CA ARG A 50 -15.06 -7.17 -0.67
C ARG A 50 -13.64 -7.52 -1.07
N ILE A 51 -13.20 -8.72 -0.70
CA ILE A 51 -11.95 -9.33 -1.17
C ILE A 51 -12.26 -10.52 -2.08
N TYR A 52 -11.51 -10.65 -3.16
CA TYR A 52 -11.52 -11.79 -4.08
C TYR A 52 -10.15 -12.44 -4.06
N PHE A 53 -10.12 -13.75 -3.93
CA PHE A 53 -8.95 -14.60 -4.10
C PHE A 53 -9.05 -15.21 -5.50
N THR A 54 -8.32 -14.64 -6.46
CA THR A 54 -8.54 -14.86 -7.89
C THR A 54 -8.30 -16.32 -8.29
N GLU A 55 -7.20 -16.93 -7.86
CA GLU A 55 -6.85 -18.32 -8.20
C GLU A 55 -7.77 -19.34 -7.57
N ALA A 56 -8.27 -19.05 -6.36
CA ALA A 56 -9.19 -19.93 -5.65
C ALA A 56 -10.66 -19.76 -6.07
N GLU A 57 -10.99 -18.70 -6.82
CA GLU A 57 -12.37 -18.30 -7.17
C GLU A 57 -13.26 -18.10 -5.93
N VAL A 58 -12.67 -17.62 -4.81
CA VAL A 58 -13.34 -17.38 -3.53
C VAL A 58 -13.46 -15.89 -3.27
N MET A 59 -14.54 -15.47 -2.64
CA MET A 59 -14.73 -14.09 -2.19
C MET A 59 -15.28 -14.04 -0.77
N ALA A 60 -15.01 -12.94 -0.06
CA ALA A 60 -15.58 -12.59 1.22
C ALA A 60 -15.98 -11.12 1.25
N ASP A 61 -17.14 -10.80 1.81
CA ASP A 61 -17.47 -9.41 2.11
C ASP A 61 -16.67 -8.95 3.33
N ILE A 62 -16.21 -7.69 3.28
CA ILE A 62 -15.35 -7.11 4.32
C ILE A 62 -16.21 -6.30 5.29
N VAL A 63 -15.97 -6.50 6.59
CA VAL A 63 -16.60 -5.78 7.68
C VAL A 63 -15.52 -5.01 8.46
N PRO A 64 -15.68 -3.69 8.70
CA PRO A 64 -14.77 -2.95 9.55
C PRO A 64 -14.87 -3.41 11.00
N VAL A 65 -13.73 -3.59 11.66
CA VAL A 65 -13.65 -3.96 13.07
C VAL A 65 -12.62 -3.10 13.81
N GLY A 66 -12.75 -2.99 15.12
CA GLY A 66 -11.79 -2.33 16.00
C GLY A 66 -10.93 -3.31 16.78
N ILE A 67 -10.69 -2.98 18.05
CA ILE A 67 -10.09 -3.84 19.05
C ILE A 67 -11.18 -4.37 19.98
N ILE A 68 -10.95 -5.53 20.57
CA ILE A 68 -11.78 -6.07 21.65
C ILE A 68 -11.56 -5.20 22.89
N GLU A 69 -12.60 -4.49 23.33
CA GLU A 69 -12.48 -3.52 24.45
C GLU A 69 -12.51 -4.21 25.81
N GLU A 70 -13.27 -5.29 25.95
CA GLU A 70 -13.47 -6.01 27.22
C GLU A 70 -13.54 -7.53 27.01
N GLY A 71 -13.15 -8.29 28.02
CA GLY A 71 -13.24 -9.74 28.03
C GLY A 71 -12.03 -10.49 27.49
N GLU A 72 -12.25 -11.71 27.01
CA GLU A 72 -11.19 -12.55 26.44
C GLU A 72 -10.68 -11.94 25.14
N GLY A 73 -9.36 -11.81 25.00
CA GLY A 73 -8.73 -11.16 23.83
C GLY A 73 -8.66 -9.64 23.90
N GLN A 74 -8.96 -9.01 25.06
CA GLN A 74 -8.88 -7.55 25.22
C GLN A 74 -7.58 -6.97 24.66
N GLY A 75 -7.69 -5.92 23.84
CA GLY A 75 -6.57 -5.26 23.17
C GLY A 75 -6.12 -5.93 21.87
N GLN A 76 -6.70 -7.04 21.49
CA GLN A 76 -6.47 -7.68 20.18
C GLN A 76 -7.43 -7.11 19.13
N MET A 77 -7.05 -7.21 17.85
CA MET A 77 -7.97 -6.95 16.76
C MET A 77 -9.18 -7.87 16.86
N ASP A 78 -10.36 -7.31 16.73
CA ASP A 78 -11.60 -8.06 16.68
C ASP A 78 -11.74 -8.89 15.38
N THR A 79 -12.71 -9.79 15.35
CA THR A 79 -12.99 -10.62 14.18
C THR A 79 -14.51 -10.68 13.94
N VAL A 80 -14.90 -11.38 12.89
CA VAL A 80 -16.31 -11.59 12.51
C VAL A 80 -16.82 -12.92 13.06
N ASP A 81 -18.14 -13.03 13.32
CA ASP A 81 -18.81 -14.25 13.78
C ASP A 81 -19.36 -15.11 12.62
N ASP A 82 -18.92 -14.85 11.39
CA ASP A 82 -19.35 -15.54 10.18
C ASP A 82 -18.14 -16.00 9.37
N PRO A 83 -18.04 -17.30 9.01
CA PRO A 83 -16.93 -17.82 8.22
C PRO A 83 -16.90 -17.32 6.78
N ASP A 84 -17.97 -16.71 6.27
CA ASP A 84 -18.04 -16.15 4.93
C ASP A 84 -17.56 -14.69 4.85
N LEU A 85 -17.30 -14.06 6.00
CA LEU A 85 -16.87 -12.66 6.09
C LEU A 85 -15.36 -12.54 6.36
N ALA A 86 -14.82 -11.37 6.04
CA ALA A 86 -13.49 -10.89 6.41
C ALA A 86 -13.61 -9.67 7.34
N ALA A 87 -12.81 -9.61 8.38
CA ALA A 87 -12.68 -8.45 9.24
C ALA A 87 -11.51 -7.58 8.75
N TRP A 88 -11.73 -6.27 8.59
CA TRP A 88 -10.70 -5.29 8.32
C TRP A 88 -10.48 -4.40 9.54
N TYR A 89 -9.22 -4.22 9.97
CA TYR A 89 -8.87 -3.32 11.08
C TYR A 89 -9.03 -1.86 10.66
N GLU A 90 -10.20 -1.30 10.91
CA GLU A 90 -10.60 0.04 10.47
C GLU A 90 -9.77 1.18 11.06
N PRO A 91 -9.24 1.11 12.32
CA PRO A 91 -8.33 2.15 12.83
C PRO A 91 -6.97 2.20 12.13
N GLY A 92 -6.55 1.14 11.44
CA GLY A 92 -5.34 1.08 10.64
C GLY A 92 -5.51 1.65 9.22
N PRO A 93 -4.49 1.57 8.35
CA PRO A 93 -4.58 1.96 6.95
C PRO A 93 -5.66 1.16 6.19
N ALA A 94 -6.26 1.78 5.17
CA ALA A 94 -7.04 1.04 4.18
C ALA A 94 -6.10 0.36 3.17
N PRO A 95 -6.55 -0.74 2.51
CA PRO A 95 -5.78 -1.35 1.43
C PRO A 95 -5.39 -0.30 0.37
N GLY A 96 -4.11 -0.26 -0.01
CA GLY A 96 -3.56 0.71 -0.96
C GLY A 96 -3.02 2.00 -0.35
N GLU A 97 -3.31 2.30 0.91
CA GLU A 97 -2.69 3.41 1.64
C GLU A 97 -1.27 3.05 2.10
N GLU A 98 -0.47 4.06 2.42
CA GLU A 98 0.83 3.86 3.08
C GLU A 98 0.61 3.14 4.43
N GLY A 99 1.42 2.11 4.70
CA GLY A 99 1.32 1.28 5.88
C GLY A 99 0.70 -0.09 5.62
N ASN A 100 0.21 -0.75 6.66
CA ASN A 100 -0.26 -2.12 6.66
C ASN A 100 -1.77 -2.20 6.89
N ALA A 101 -2.52 -2.51 5.87
CA ALA A 101 -3.94 -2.84 5.99
C ALA A 101 -4.08 -4.30 6.46
N ILE A 102 -4.62 -4.51 7.65
CA ILE A 102 -4.76 -5.84 8.25
C ILE A 102 -6.18 -6.35 8.07
N LEU A 103 -6.29 -7.55 7.49
CA LEU A 103 -7.54 -8.29 7.39
C LEU A 103 -7.39 -9.67 8.05
N ASN A 104 -8.40 -10.09 8.79
CA ASN A 104 -8.48 -11.45 9.28
C ASN A 104 -9.80 -12.13 8.87
N GLY A 105 -9.83 -13.46 8.94
CA GLY A 105 -11.02 -14.25 8.72
C GLY A 105 -10.84 -15.66 9.21
N HIS A 106 -11.97 -16.35 9.38
CA HIS A 106 -11.95 -17.72 9.89
C HIS A 106 -11.44 -18.73 8.88
N LYS A 107 -10.63 -19.71 9.36
CA LYS A 107 -10.37 -20.94 8.62
C LYS A 107 -11.61 -21.86 8.65
N SER A 108 -12.30 -21.88 9.79
CA SER A 108 -13.56 -22.59 9.99
C SER A 108 -14.28 -22.02 11.21
N TRP A 109 -15.59 -22.01 11.18
CA TRP A 109 -16.45 -21.55 12.26
C TRP A 109 -17.68 -22.45 12.37
N GLN A 110 -17.96 -22.95 13.58
CA GLN A 110 -19.14 -23.84 13.86
C GLN A 110 -19.26 -24.99 12.87
N GLY A 111 -18.14 -25.61 12.46
CA GLY A 111 -18.14 -26.76 11.55
C GLY A 111 -18.22 -26.41 10.06
N LYS A 112 -18.30 -25.12 9.68
CA LYS A 112 -18.26 -24.62 8.30
C LYS A 112 -16.84 -24.13 7.97
N ILE A 113 -16.34 -24.49 6.79
CA ILE A 113 -15.06 -23.95 6.27
C ILE A 113 -15.23 -22.46 5.99
N GLY A 114 -14.29 -21.65 6.48
CA GLY A 114 -14.29 -20.21 6.27
C GLY A 114 -13.60 -19.80 4.98
N ARG A 115 -13.93 -18.62 4.48
CA ARG A 115 -13.38 -18.08 3.23
C ARG A 115 -11.87 -17.88 3.29
N PHE A 116 -11.32 -17.54 4.46
CA PHE A 116 -9.89 -17.36 4.66
C PHE A 116 -9.11 -18.69 4.76
N SER A 117 -9.78 -19.83 4.69
CA SER A 117 -9.08 -21.12 4.55
C SER A 117 -8.19 -21.19 3.30
N VAL A 118 -8.50 -20.45 2.25
CA VAL A 118 -7.71 -20.41 1.01
C VAL A 118 -6.30 -19.88 1.20
N LEU A 119 -6.02 -19.13 2.29
CA LEU A 119 -4.71 -18.50 2.50
C LEU A 119 -3.57 -19.51 2.61
N TRP A 120 -3.80 -20.69 3.14
CA TRP A 120 -2.71 -21.68 3.28
C TRP A 120 -2.33 -22.39 1.98
N ASP A 121 -3.18 -22.27 0.94
CA ASP A 121 -2.92 -22.81 -0.40
C ASP A 121 -2.41 -21.75 -1.37
N MET A 122 -2.29 -20.48 -0.92
CA MET A 122 -1.75 -19.39 -1.74
C MET A 122 -0.25 -19.55 -1.97
N GLU A 123 0.19 -19.12 -3.14
CA GLU A 123 1.59 -19.08 -3.54
C GLU A 123 2.05 -17.63 -3.76
N ILE A 124 3.37 -17.40 -3.73
CA ILE A 124 3.94 -16.08 -4.06
C ILE A 124 3.59 -15.75 -5.51
N GLY A 125 2.99 -14.58 -5.72
CA GLY A 125 2.52 -14.10 -7.02
C GLY A 125 1.01 -14.23 -7.21
N ASP A 126 0.30 -14.97 -6.37
CA ASP A 126 -1.16 -15.08 -6.42
C ASP A 126 -1.81 -13.72 -6.22
N GLU A 127 -2.86 -13.46 -6.99
CA GLU A 127 -3.57 -12.18 -7.01
C GLU A 127 -4.75 -12.18 -6.03
N ILE A 128 -4.91 -11.07 -5.32
CA ILE A 128 -6.15 -10.68 -4.67
C ILE A 128 -6.66 -9.37 -5.26
N ALA A 129 -8.00 -9.24 -5.37
CA ALA A 129 -8.64 -7.99 -5.74
C ALA A 129 -9.51 -7.50 -4.57
N ILE A 130 -9.38 -6.21 -4.23
CA ILE A 130 -10.19 -5.58 -3.18
C ILE A 130 -11.07 -4.51 -3.81
N ALA A 131 -12.39 -4.66 -3.66
CA ALA A 131 -13.38 -3.69 -4.08
C ALA A 131 -13.68 -2.72 -2.93
N PHE A 132 -13.94 -1.45 -3.28
CA PHE A 132 -14.22 -0.38 -2.34
C PHE A 132 -15.65 0.17 -2.51
N GLU A 133 -16.11 0.94 -1.52
CA GLU A 133 -17.46 1.52 -1.48
C GLU A 133 -17.71 2.49 -2.65
N ASP A 134 -16.67 3.17 -3.13
CA ASP A 134 -16.74 4.07 -4.30
C ASP A 134 -16.82 3.35 -5.65
N GLY A 135 -16.82 2.02 -5.64
CA GLY A 135 -16.85 1.16 -6.83
C GLY A 135 -15.47 0.91 -7.46
N SER A 136 -14.39 1.46 -6.91
CA SER A 136 -13.03 1.15 -7.37
C SER A 136 -12.62 -0.28 -6.96
N VAL A 137 -11.63 -0.82 -7.68
CA VAL A 137 -11.00 -2.11 -7.38
C VAL A 137 -9.50 -1.94 -7.44
N GLN A 138 -8.79 -2.48 -6.46
CA GLN A 138 -7.33 -2.51 -6.43
C GLN A 138 -6.84 -3.96 -6.39
N TYR A 139 -5.71 -4.21 -7.04
CA TYR A 139 -5.09 -5.52 -7.15
C TYR A 139 -3.79 -5.57 -6.36
N PHE A 140 -3.59 -6.66 -5.64
CA PHE A 140 -2.40 -6.93 -4.86
C PHE A 140 -1.94 -8.36 -5.12
N TYR A 141 -0.65 -8.61 -4.96
CA TYR A 141 -0.02 -9.90 -5.23
C TYR A 141 0.70 -10.40 -3.99
N ALA A 142 0.56 -11.67 -3.67
CA ALA A 142 1.23 -12.29 -2.54
C ALA A 142 2.75 -12.20 -2.70
N VAL A 143 3.43 -11.62 -1.72
CA VAL A 143 4.90 -11.49 -1.66
C VAL A 143 5.50 -12.36 -0.58
N SER A 144 4.71 -12.81 0.39
CA SER A 144 5.08 -13.88 1.32
C SER A 144 3.86 -14.66 1.78
N VAL A 145 4.08 -15.93 2.10
CA VAL A 145 3.12 -16.84 2.75
C VAL A 145 3.87 -17.53 3.88
N ASP A 146 3.54 -17.20 5.11
CA ASP A 146 4.29 -17.62 6.29
C ASP A 146 3.37 -18.28 7.32
N PHE A 147 3.93 -19.20 8.11
CA PHE A 147 3.23 -19.90 9.17
C PHE A 147 3.95 -19.68 10.50
N TYR A 148 3.21 -19.24 11.51
CA TYR A 148 3.75 -18.93 12.84
C TYR A 148 2.96 -19.65 13.93
N PRO A 149 3.61 -20.12 15.02
CA PRO A 149 2.87 -20.53 16.20
C PRO A 149 1.93 -19.40 16.67
N TYR A 150 0.73 -19.75 17.13
CA TYR A 150 -0.31 -18.77 17.48
C TYR A 150 0.14 -17.77 18.55
N ASP A 151 1.04 -18.20 19.44
CA ASP A 151 1.60 -17.43 20.58
C ASP A 151 2.95 -16.76 20.25
N ASN A 152 3.45 -16.89 19.02
CA ASN A 152 4.74 -16.35 18.61
C ASN A 152 4.68 -15.76 17.18
N VAL A 153 3.61 -15.04 16.86
CA VAL A 153 3.52 -14.26 15.63
C VAL A 153 4.43 -13.03 15.76
N PRO A 154 5.34 -12.76 14.80
CA PRO A 154 6.22 -11.59 14.86
C PRO A 154 5.43 -10.27 14.95
N ASN A 155 5.92 -9.32 15.75
CA ASN A 155 5.25 -8.02 15.92
C ASN A 155 5.13 -7.24 14.61
N GLU A 156 6.06 -7.45 13.69
CA GLU A 156 6.08 -6.81 12.36
C GLU A 156 4.84 -7.14 11.52
N VAL A 157 4.22 -8.30 11.77
CA VAL A 157 2.96 -8.70 11.12
C VAL A 157 1.84 -7.73 11.44
N MET A 158 1.81 -7.22 12.69
CA MET A 158 0.78 -6.29 13.18
C MET A 158 1.23 -4.83 13.16
N ASP A 159 2.45 -4.52 12.73
CA ASP A 159 2.92 -3.15 12.59
C ASP A 159 2.17 -2.45 11.45
N LEU A 160 1.47 -1.37 11.79
CA LEU A 160 0.64 -0.61 10.85
C LEU A 160 1.45 0.36 9.97
N SER A 161 2.72 0.58 10.28
CA SER A 161 3.58 1.53 9.59
C SER A 161 4.31 0.93 8.39
N GLY A 162 5.05 1.78 7.68
CA GLY A 162 5.92 1.39 6.57
C GLY A 162 5.25 1.47 5.21
N GLU A 163 5.76 0.72 4.25
CA GLU A 163 5.25 0.71 2.88
C GLU A 163 3.84 0.12 2.79
N SER A 164 3.12 0.53 1.74
CA SER A 164 1.78 0.02 1.43
C SER A 164 1.80 -1.50 1.27
N ARG A 165 1.04 -2.19 2.11
CA ARG A 165 0.83 -3.63 2.05
C ARG A 165 -0.52 -4.03 2.63
N VAL A 166 -0.98 -5.19 2.26
CA VAL A 166 -2.15 -5.86 2.83
C VAL A 166 -1.69 -7.13 3.50
N THR A 167 -1.97 -7.29 4.78
CA THR A 167 -1.67 -8.49 5.55
C THR A 167 -2.96 -9.26 5.84
N LEU A 168 -3.02 -10.50 5.36
CA LEU A 168 -4.15 -11.41 5.54
C LEU A 168 -3.78 -12.46 6.58
N ILE A 169 -4.65 -12.70 7.56
CA ILE A 169 -4.36 -13.60 8.69
C ILE A 169 -5.52 -14.57 8.87
N THR A 170 -5.21 -15.85 9.02
CA THR A 170 -6.16 -16.88 9.43
C THR A 170 -5.55 -17.89 10.39
N CYS A 171 -6.38 -18.64 11.07
CA CYS A 171 -5.94 -19.79 11.86
C CYS A 171 -5.46 -20.92 10.94
N TYR A 172 -4.43 -21.67 11.40
CA TYR A 172 -3.90 -22.84 10.72
C TYR A 172 -3.53 -23.95 11.72
N GLY A 173 -3.25 -25.16 11.22
CA GLY A 173 -2.86 -26.29 12.04
C GLY A 173 -4.01 -26.88 12.86
N ASP A 174 -3.67 -27.77 13.79
CA ASP A 174 -4.62 -28.47 14.65
C ASP A 174 -5.23 -27.56 15.71
N PHE A 175 -6.44 -27.88 16.16
CA PHE A 175 -7.08 -27.12 17.23
C PHE A 175 -6.51 -27.57 18.59
N ASP A 176 -5.90 -26.63 19.30
CA ASP A 176 -5.43 -26.83 20.68
C ASP A 176 -6.57 -26.54 21.65
N HIS A 177 -7.12 -27.61 22.22
CA HIS A 177 -8.24 -27.51 23.18
C HIS A 177 -7.84 -26.81 24.50
N ALA A 178 -6.56 -26.80 24.87
CA ALA A 178 -6.08 -26.12 26.08
C ALA A 178 -5.96 -24.62 25.85
N ALA A 179 -5.51 -24.22 24.66
CA ALA A 179 -5.41 -22.82 24.25
C ALA A 179 -6.71 -22.24 23.70
N GLY A 180 -7.70 -23.11 23.35
CA GLY A 180 -8.96 -22.67 22.74
C GLY A 180 -8.84 -22.14 21.32
N THR A 181 -7.72 -22.42 20.62
CA THR A 181 -7.43 -21.88 19.27
C THR A 181 -6.62 -22.89 18.45
N SER A 182 -6.43 -22.62 17.15
CA SER A 182 -5.52 -23.41 16.32
C SER A 182 -4.06 -23.13 16.69
N SER A 183 -3.21 -24.16 16.53
CA SER A 183 -1.79 -24.16 16.91
C SER A 183 -0.95 -23.11 16.16
N GLU A 184 -1.41 -22.67 14.99
CA GLU A 184 -0.65 -21.77 14.11
C GLU A 184 -1.55 -20.69 13.50
N ARG A 185 -0.89 -19.68 12.94
CA ARG A 185 -1.46 -18.65 12.06
C ARG A 185 -0.82 -18.74 10.69
N CYS A 186 -1.63 -18.74 9.64
CA CYS A 186 -1.20 -18.48 8.28
C CYS A 186 -1.29 -16.97 8.05
N VAL A 187 -0.18 -16.37 7.61
CA VAL A 187 -0.04 -14.95 7.31
C VAL A 187 0.40 -14.79 5.87
N VAL A 188 -0.39 -14.08 5.08
CA VAL A 188 -0.06 -13.74 3.70
C VAL A 188 0.11 -12.23 3.60
N VAL A 189 1.26 -11.79 3.10
CA VAL A 189 1.50 -10.36 2.82
C VAL A 189 1.37 -10.14 1.32
N CYS A 190 0.55 -9.16 0.94
CA CYS A 190 0.33 -8.78 -0.44
C CYS A 190 0.74 -7.32 -0.67
N GLN A 191 1.27 -7.02 -1.87
CA GLN A 191 1.65 -5.67 -2.29
C GLN A 191 1.11 -5.37 -3.69
N SER A 192 0.93 -4.08 -4.02
CA SER A 192 0.56 -3.68 -5.38
C SER A 192 1.72 -3.92 -6.36
N ALA A 193 1.42 -4.02 -7.65
CA ALA A 193 2.44 -4.19 -8.68
C ALA A 193 3.45 -3.04 -8.68
N GLU A 194 3.01 -1.81 -8.38
CA GLU A 194 3.88 -0.63 -8.28
C GLU A 194 4.86 -0.74 -7.11
N ALA A 195 4.38 -1.18 -5.94
CA ALA A 195 5.23 -1.37 -4.75
C ALA A 195 6.29 -2.47 -4.99
N ILE A 196 5.91 -3.57 -5.65
CA ILE A 196 6.82 -4.65 -6.00
C ILE A 196 7.88 -4.16 -7.00
N ALA A 197 7.49 -3.42 -8.04
CA ALA A 197 8.39 -2.88 -9.05
C ALA A 197 9.39 -1.87 -8.45
N ALA A 198 8.95 -1.03 -7.53
CA ALA A 198 9.81 -0.07 -6.84
C ALA A 198 10.95 -0.76 -6.07
N LYS A 199 10.67 -1.87 -5.39
CA LYS A 199 11.66 -2.66 -4.65
C LYS A 199 12.70 -3.38 -5.53
N GLN A 200 12.36 -3.66 -6.78
CA GLN A 200 13.29 -4.31 -7.72
C GLN A 200 14.23 -3.32 -8.41
N ALA A 201 13.96 -2.02 -8.28
CA ALA A 201 14.72 -0.94 -8.91
C ALA A 201 15.83 -0.34 -7.99
N ASP A 202 15.81 -0.66 -6.69
CA ASP A 202 16.79 -0.25 -5.68
C ASP A 202 17.88 -1.32 -5.47
#